data_2ad493294e10215570b2a93ebd9b350a
#
_entry.id   2ad493294e10215570b2a93ebd9b350a
#
_cell.length_a   1.000
_cell.length_b   1.000
_cell.length_c   1.000
_cell.angle_alpha   90.00
_cell.angle_beta   90.00
_cell.angle_gamma   90.00
#
_symmetry.space_group_name_H-M   'P 1'
#
loop_
_entity.id
_entity.type
_entity.pdbx_description
1 polymer ?
#
loop_
_entity_poly.entity_id
_entity_poly.type
_entity_poly.pdbx_seq_one_letter_code
_entity_poly.pdbx_strand_id
1 'polypeptide(L)'
;MFTLLKQEGAARRGQFETVHGTIQTPVFMNVGTSAAIKGGVSSIDLKNELKTQVELCNTYHLHVRPGDDIIYKMGGLHKFMNCDKPILTDSGGFQVFSLAKLRKIKEEGVYFNSHVDGRRIFMGPEESMQIQSHLASTIAMAFDECVENPAEHSYSKASCDRTVRWLERCVAEQKRLNGLEETINKHQMLFGINQGCTFEDLRIEHMKRIREMEYCSGFAIGGLAVGEPTEVMYNIIEKVEPFMPKDKPRYLMGVGTPTNIIEAVYRGVDFFDCVMPSRNARHGTLFTWNGIMHITNKRYETDSRPIDEHCDCPACRNHSRAYIRHLFKSEEQLGGRLAVMHNLYFYNTLTEKIREALDEGRFEQFRNQYSSLLASKCED
;
A
#
# COMPACT_ATOMS: atom_id res chain seq x y z
N MET A 1 -1.35 -1.54 -19.22
CA MET A 1 -0.99 -0.16 -19.70
C MET A 1 -1.73 0.85 -18.84
N PHE A 2 -1.08 2.00 -18.48
CA PHE A 2 -1.75 3.08 -17.77
C PHE A 2 -2.32 4.09 -18.75
N THR A 3 -3.58 4.47 -18.57
CA THR A 3 -4.29 5.47 -19.38
C THR A 3 -4.77 6.58 -18.47
N LEU A 4 -4.28 7.81 -18.69
CA LEU A 4 -4.79 9.00 -18.02
C LEU A 4 -6.12 9.39 -18.66
N LEU A 5 -7.20 9.41 -17.88
CA LEU A 5 -8.56 9.72 -18.36
C LEU A 5 -8.91 11.19 -18.15
N LYS A 6 -8.52 11.76 -16.99
CA LYS A 6 -8.77 13.16 -16.63
C LYS A 6 -7.69 13.67 -15.66
N GLN A 7 -7.51 14.98 -15.66
CA GLN A 7 -6.55 15.66 -14.77
C GLN A 7 -7.14 16.98 -14.27
N GLU A 8 -6.94 17.26 -12.97
CA GLU A 8 -7.31 18.53 -12.34
C GLU A 8 -6.10 19.03 -11.53
N GLY A 9 -5.39 20.05 -12.02
CA GLY A 9 -4.07 20.41 -11.50
C GLY A 9 -3.07 19.26 -11.70
N ALA A 10 -2.43 18.81 -10.61
CA ALA A 10 -1.60 17.61 -10.62
C ALA A 10 -2.41 16.32 -10.36
N ALA A 11 -3.62 16.42 -9.81
CA ALA A 11 -4.47 15.26 -9.49
C ALA A 11 -4.89 14.51 -10.76
N ARG A 12 -4.80 13.19 -10.72
CA ARG A 12 -4.93 12.31 -11.90
C ARG A 12 -6.07 11.30 -11.71
N ARG A 13 -6.94 11.21 -12.69
CA ARG A 13 -7.93 10.15 -12.86
C ARG A 13 -7.46 9.23 -13.98
N GLY A 14 -7.15 7.99 -13.67
CA GLY A 14 -6.64 7.04 -14.66
C GLY A 14 -7.19 5.63 -14.50
N GLN A 15 -6.74 4.75 -15.39
CA GLN A 15 -6.95 3.32 -15.30
C GLN A 15 -5.65 2.58 -15.64
N PHE A 16 -5.43 1.46 -14.99
CA PHE A 16 -4.26 0.62 -15.19
C PHE A 16 -4.69 -0.80 -15.52
N GLU A 17 -4.44 -1.22 -16.74
CA GLU A 17 -4.79 -2.55 -17.22
C GLU A 17 -3.75 -3.58 -16.78
N THR A 18 -4.23 -4.68 -16.21
CA THR A 18 -3.41 -5.81 -15.76
C THR A 18 -4.00 -7.13 -16.23
N VAL A 19 -3.26 -8.22 -16.11
CA VAL A 19 -3.74 -9.58 -16.45
C VAL A 19 -4.85 -10.09 -15.53
N HIS A 20 -5.04 -9.45 -14.37
CA HIS A 20 -6.09 -9.81 -13.40
C HIS A 20 -7.20 -8.76 -13.31
N GLY A 21 -7.30 -7.88 -14.31
CA GLY A 21 -8.34 -6.86 -14.40
C GLY A 21 -7.79 -5.44 -14.41
N THR A 22 -8.69 -4.48 -14.64
CA THR A 22 -8.37 -3.05 -14.72
C THR A 22 -8.51 -2.40 -13.35
N ILE A 23 -7.49 -1.67 -12.94
CA ILE A 23 -7.47 -0.88 -11.70
C ILE A 23 -7.84 0.56 -12.04
N GLN A 24 -8.88 1.09 -11.39
CA GLN A 24 -9.27 2.49 -11.48
C GLN A 24 -8.51 3.32 -10.46
N THR A 25 -7.83 4.39 -10.90
CA THR A 25 -7.04 5.25 -9.99
C THR A 25 -7.65 6.64 -9.81
N PRO A 26 -7.45 7.29 -8.66
CA PRO A 26 -6.71 6.84 -7.47
C PRO A 26 -7.30 5.61 -6.78
N VAL A 27 -6.42 4.79 -6.17
CA VAL A 27 -6.82 3.52 -5.53
C VAL A 27 -6.10 3.30 -4.20
N PHE A 28 -6.81 2.73 -3.23
CA PHE A 28 -6.22 2.23 -2.00
C PHE A 28 -6.09 0.70 -2.06
N MET A 29 -4.91 0.18 -1.78
CA MET A 29 -4.61 -1.25 -1.72
C MET A 29 -4.75 -1.75 -0.28
N ASN A 30 -5.65 -2.69 -0.06
CA ASN A 30 -5.85 -3.26 1.27
C ASN A 30 -4.72 -4.24 1.61
N VAL A 31 -4.08 -4.05 2.78
CA VAL A 31 -2.87 -4.80 3.14
C VAL A 31 -3.20 -6.13 3.79
N GLY A 32 -3.08 -7.21 3.03
CA GLY A 32 -3.14 -8.60 3.45
C GLY A 32 -1.75 -9.18 3.70
N THR A 33 -1.10 -8.80 4.81
CA THR A 33 0.30 -9.08 5.13
C THR A 33 0.73 -10.54 4.84
N SER A 34 -0.09 -11.51 5.21
CA SER A 34 0.19 -12.95 5.06
C SER A 34 -0.97 -13.63 4.32
N ALA A 35 -1.32 -13.11 3.14
CA ALA A 35 -2.44 -13.59 2.31
C ALA A 35 -3.81 -13.51 3.01
N ALA A 36 -3.95 -12.58 3.96
CA ALA A 36 -5.21 -12.27 4.64
C ALA A 36 -5.08 -10.94 5.41
N ILE A 37 -6.19 -10.23 5.56
CA ILE A 37 -6.22 -9.01 6.37
C ILE A 37 -6.26 -9.38 7.85
N LYS A 38 -5.36 -8.81 8.65
CA LYS A 38 -5.41 -8.95 10.11
C LYS A 38 -6.74 -8.42 10.66
N GLY A 39 -7.48 -9.26 11.37
CA GLY A 39 -8.84 -9.00 11.84
C GLY A 39 -9.88 -9.93 11.19
N GLY A 40 -9.41 -10.99 10.50
CA GLY A 40 -10.28 -12.06 10.01
C GLY A 40 -11.09 -11.69 8.77
N VAL A 41 -10.53 -10.86 7.89
CA VAL A 41 -11.15 -10.49 6.60
C VAL A 41 -10.39 -11.19 5.47
N SER A 42 -11.13 -11.95 4.67
CA SER A 42 -10.62 -12.74 3.54
C SER A 42 -10.67 -11.96 2.24
N SER A 43 -9.97 -12.48 1.20
CA SER A 43 -10.06 -11.94 -0.17
C SER A 43 -11.48 -11.99 -0.73
N ILE A 44 -12.29 -12.97 -0.29
CA ILE A 44 -13.70 -13.05 -0.68
C ILE A 44 -14.51 -11.91 -0.05
N ASP A 45 -14.28 -11.58 1.23
CA ASP A 45 -14.89 -10.42 1.87
C ASP A 45 -14.46 -9.12 1.16
N LEU A 46 -13.17 -9.00 0.82
CA LEU A 46 -12.62 -7.85 0.10
C LEU A 46 -13.31 -7.63 -1.24
N LYS A 47 -13.50 -8.71 -2.00
CA LYS A 47 -14.14 -8.67 -3.32
C LYS A 47 -15.62 -8.34 -3.24
N ASN A 48 -16.37 -9.06 -2.39
CA ASN A 48 -17.83 -9.05 -2.43
C ASN A 48 -18.45 -7.92 -1.59
N GLU A 49 -17.78 -7.53 -0.51
CA GLU A 49 -18.36 -6.61 0.49
C GLU A 49 -17.61 -5.28 0.61
N LEU A 50 -16.34 -5.22 0.26
CA LEU A 50 -15.49 -4.09 0.61
C LEU A 50 -15.01 -3.26 -0.59
N LYS A 51 -15.50 -3.52 -1.81
CA LYS A 51 -15.18 -2.80 -3.06
C LYS A 51 -13.67 -2.76 -3.38
N THR A 52 -12.90 -3.74 -2.94
CA THR A 52 -11.45 -3.79 -3.14
C THR A 52 -11.12 -4.03 -4.60
N GLN A 53 -10.21 -3.23 -5.15
CA GLN A 53 -9.69 -3.41 -6.50
C GLN A 53 -8.34 -4.13 -6.52
N VAL A 54 -7.50 -3.86 -5.51
CA VAL A 54 -6.15 -4.41 -5.40
C VAL A 54 -5.88 -4.81 -3.95
N GLU A 55 -5.32 -5.99 -3.74
CA GLU A 55 -4.80 -6.41 -2.43
C GLU A 55 -3.27 -6.35 -2.45
N LEU A 56 -2.65 -5.89 -1.35
CA LEU A 56 -1.21 -5.92 -1.17
C LEU A 56 -0.82 -7.05 -0.23
N CYS A 57 0.13 -7.91 -0.64
CA CYS A 57 0.71 -8.96 0.18
C CYS A 57 2.21 -8.73 0.40
N ASN A 58 2.71 -9.11 1.58
CA ASN A 58 4.10 -8.86 1.93
C ASN A 58 5.02 -10.03 1.57
N THR A 59 5.96 -9.80 0.69
CA THR A 59 6.94 -10.78 0.18
C THR A 59 7.73 -11.43 1.32
N TYR A 60 8.30 -10.64 2.22
CA TYR A 60 9.10 -11.16 3.33
C TYR A 60 8.27 -12.09 4.24
N HIS A 61 7.07 -11.69 4.65
CA HIS A 61 6.24 -12.48 5.53
C HIS A 61 5.84 -13.82 4.90
N LEU A 62 5.51 -13.83 3.62
CA LEU A 62 5.11 -15.02 2.89
C LEU A 62 6.30 -15.95 2.59
N HIS A 63 7.49 -15.39 2.34
CA HIS A 63 8.74 -16.15 2.22
C HIS A 63 9.11 -16.85 3.52
N VAL A 64 8.98 -16.18 4.68
CA VAL A 64 9.29 -16.77 5.98
C VAL A 64 8.24 -17.80 6.39
N ARG A 65 6.96 -17.53 6.13
CA ARG A 65 5.84 -18.42 6.46
C ARG A 65 4.64 -18.16 5.53
N PRO A 66 4.14 -19.16 4.81
CA PRO A 66 4.49 -20.59 4.87
C PRO A 66 5.77 -20.94 4.11
N GLY A 67 6.32 -20.04 3.30
CA GLY A 67 7.38 -20.23 2.32
C GLY A 67 6.81 -20.05 0.90
N ASP A 68 7.53 -19.29 0.06
CA ASP A 68 7.12 -19.01 -1.33
C ASP A 68 7.07 -20.30 -2.19
N ASP A 69 7.91 -21.31 -1.91
CA ASP A 69 7.85 -22.62 -2.56
C ASP A 69 6.52 -23.33 -2.34
N ILE A 70 5.92 -23.20 -1.14
CA ILE A 70 4.60 -23.79 -0.86
C ILE A 70 3.53 -23.06 -1.67
N ILE A 71 3.57 -21.74 -1.70
CA ILE A 71 2.62 -20.91 -2.47
C ILE A 71 2.77 -21.19 -3.97
N TYR A 72 4.00 -21.35 -4.48
CA TYR A 72 4.28 -21.73 -5.86
C TYR A 72 3.62 -23.08 -6.20
N LYS A 73 3.82 -24.12 -5.37
CA LYS A 73 3.21 -25.44 -5.56
C LYS A 73 1.68 -25.41 -5.53
N MET A 74 1.10 -24.43 -4.82
CA MET A 74 -0.35 -24.19 -4.77
C MET A 74 -0.87 -23.35 -5.95
N GLY A 75 0.00 -22.93 -6.87
CA GLY A 75 -0.36 -22.18 -8.09
C GLY A 75 -0.38 -20.67 -7.91
N GLY A 76 0.41 -20.14 -6.98
CA GLY A 76 0.55 -18.71 -6.69
C GLY A 76 -0.53 -18.18 -5.74
N LEU A 77 -0.38 -16.90 -5.34
CA LEU A 77 -1.27 -16.25 -4.36
C LEU A 77 -2.74 -16.26 -4.79
N HIS A 78 -3.02 -16.01 -6.07
CA HIS A 78 -4.38 -15.96 -6.59
C HIS A 78 -5.15 -17.27 -6.32
N LYS A 79 -4.52 -18.41 -6.55
CA LYS A 79 -5.12 -19.73 -6.24
C LYS A 79 -5.08 -20.03 -4.74
N PHE A 80 -3.96 -19.72 -4.08
CA PHE A 80 -3.75 -20.01 -2.66
C PHE A 80 -4.79 -19.34 -1.75
N MET A 81 -5.15 -18.08 -2.03
CA MET A 81 -6.10 -17.32 -1.23
C MET A 81 -7.48 -17.14 -1.90
N ASN A 82 -7.71 -17.78 -3.05
CA ASN A 82 -8.94 -17.65 -3.85
C ASN A 82 -9.27 -16.18 -4.18
N CYS A 83 -8.29 -15.45 -4.72
CA CYS A 83 -8.40 -14.07 -5.13
C CYS A 83 -8.31 -13.96 -6.65
N ASP A 84 -9.27 -13.30 -7.29
CA ASP A 84 -9.28 -13.04 -8.74
C ASP A 84 -8.97 -11.59 -9.09
N LYS A 85 -8.69 -10.77 -8.08
CA LYS A 85 -8.34 -9.35 -8.24
C LYS A 85 -6.81 -9.17 -8.35
N PRO A 86 -6.35 -8.04 -8.91
CA PRO A 86 -4.94 -7.70 -8.88
C PRO A 86 -4.33 -7.79 -7.48
N ILE A 87 -3.14 -8.37 -7.38
CA ILE A 87 -2.34 -8.43 -6.17
C ILE A 87 -1.01 -7.74 -6.44
N LEU A 88 -0.63 -6.81 -5.55
CA LEU A 88 0.71 -6.26 -5.51
C LEU A 88 1.50 -6.94 -4.39
N THR A 89 2.74 -7.33 -4.67
CA THR A 89 3.68 -7.77 -3.62
C THR A 89 4.75 -6.71 -3.43
N ASP A 90 5.03 -6.35 -2.15
CA ASP A 90 6.13 -5.46 -1.83
C ASP A 90 7.51 -6.12 -2.11
N SER A 91 8.58 -5.32 -2.04
CA SER A 91 9.93 -5.83 -2.28
C SER A 91 10.48 -6.74 -1.16
N GLY A 92 9.89 -6.69 0.04
CA GLY A 92 10.43 -7.25 1.26
C GLY A 92 11.52 -6.37 1.93
N GLY A 93 12.04 -5.37 1.23
CA GLY A 93 13.12 -4.50 1.71
C GLY A 93 12.77 -3.72 2.98
N PHE A 94 11.57 -3.14 3.05
CA PHE A 94 11.14 -2.41 4.25
C PHE A 94 11.01 -3.30 5.48
N GLN A 95 10.54 -4.55 5.36
CA GLN A 95 10.42 -5.48 6.48
C GLN A 95 11.81 -5.91 6.98
N VAL A 96 12.74 -6.11 6.06
CA VAL A 96 14.16 -6.34 6.41
C VAL A 96 14.72 -5.13 7.16
N PHE A 97 14.34 -3.90 6.74
CA PHE A 97 14.71 -2.67 7.40
C PHE A 97 14.09 -2.56 8.80
N SER A 98 12.78 -2.73 8.94
CA SER A 98 12.02 -2.44 10.16
C SER A 98 12.06 -3.55 11.23
N LEU A 99 12.22 -4.82 10.82
CA LEU A 99 12.14 -5.98 11.73
C LEU A 99 13.51 -6.56 12.10
N ALA A 100 14.55 -6.32 11.31
CA ALA A 100 15.87 -6.87 11.54
C ALA A 100 16.73 -5.91 12.36
N LYS A 101 16.83 -6.15 13.67
CA LYS A 101 17.74 -5.41 14.58
C LYS A 101 19.22 -5.53 14.20
N LEU A 102 19.61 -6.64 13.57
CA LEU A 102 20.95 -6.92 13.10
C LEU A 102 20.89 -7.25 11.60
N ARG A 103 21.13 -6.24 10.78
CA ARG A 103 21.23 -6.38 9.33
C ARG A 103 22.60 -5.94 8.84
N LYS A 104 23.09 -6.59 7.80
CA LYS A 104 24.31 -6.20 7.11
C LYS A 104 23.96 -5.96 5.64
N ILE A 105 23.96 -4.68 5.26
CA ILE A 105 23.71 -4.25 3.87
C ILE A 105 25.05 -4.31 3.13
N LYS A 106 25.04 -4.92 1.95
CA LYS A 106 26.16 -5.01 1.03
C LYS A 106 25.68 -4.73 -0.39
N GLU A 107 26.60 -4.69 -1.35
CA GLU A 107 26.25 -4.48 -2.75
C GLU A 107 25.42 -5.65 -3.33
N GLU A 108 25.72 -6.87 -2.92
CA GLU A 108 24.99 -8.05 -3.35
C GLU A 108 23.56 -8.11 -2.83
N GLY A 109 23.28 -7.57 -1.62
CA GLY A 109 21.99 -7.63 -0.95
C GLY A 109 22.13 -7.48 0.57
N VAL A 110 21.14 -7.97 1.33
CA VAL A 110 21.05 -7.82 2.77
C VAL A 110 21.04 -9.17 3.48
N TYR A 111 21.92 -9.32 4.47
CA TYR A 111 21.91 -10.44 5.41
C TYR A 111 21.21 -10.02 6.71
N PHE A 112 20.27 -10.82 7.16
CA PHE A 112 19.52 -10.57 8.38
C PHE A 112 18.99 -11.86 9.00
N ASN A 113 18.46 -11.77 10.23
CA ASN A 113 17.86 -12.92 10.90
C ASN A 113 16.32 -12.81 10.88
N SER A 114 15.65 -13.91 10.57
CA SER A 114 14.20 -14.03 10.64
C SER A 114 13.69 -13.72 12.04
N HIS A 115 12.66 -12.87 12.14
CA HIS A 115 12.01 -12.54 13.40
C HIS A 115 11.13 -13.68 13.94
N VAL A 116 10.88 -14.73 13.14
CA VAL A 116 10.01 -15.86 13.49
C VAL A 116 10.80 -16.98 14.16
N ASP A 117 11.94 -17.36 13.58
CA ASP A 117 12.73 -18.54 13.98
C ASP A 117 14.24 -18.24 14.14
N GLY A 118 14.66 -17.00 13.92
CA GLY A 118 16.04 -16.57 14.09
C GLY A 118 17.00 -17.06 13.00
N ARG A 119 16.55 -17.83 11.99
CA ARG A 119 17.40 -18.30 10.90
C ARG A 119 17.98 -17.15 10.11
N ARG A 120 19.23 -17.32 9.66
CA ARG A 120 19.87 -16.33 8.80
C ARG A 120 19.29 -16.41 7.39
N ILE A 121 18.88 -15.25 6.86
CA ILE A 121 18.33 -15.06 5.52
C ILE A 121 19.22 -14.10 4.76
N PHE A 122 19.42 -14.39 3.49
CA PHE A 122 19.95 -13.44 2.50
C PHE A 122 18.78 -13.04 1.57
N MET A 123 18.67 -11.76 1.27
CA MET A 123 17.76 -11.21 0.30
C MET A 123 18.43 -10.11 -0.49
N GLY A 124 18.49 -10.28 -1.78
CA GLY A 124 18.95 -9.30 -2.76
C GLY A 124 17.93 -9.11 -3.87
N PRO A 125 18.28 -8.35 -4.90
CA PRO A 125 17.38 -8.12 -6.03
C PRO A 125 16.89 -9.40 -6.67
N GLU A 126 17.76 -10.36 -6.96
CA GLU A 126 17.40 -11.61 -7.62
C GLU A 126 16.51 -12.49 -6.72
N GLU A 127 16.84 -12.62 -5.42
CA GLU A 127 16.04 -13.39 -4.48
C GLU A 127 14.66 -12.78 -4.29
N SER A 128 14.55 -11.46 -4.18
CA SER A 128 13.27 -10.77 -4.06
C SER A 128 12.40 -11.01 -5.31
N MET A 129 12.98 -10.90 -6.52
CA MET A 129 12.24 -11.17 -7.75
C MET A 129 11.83 -12.64 -7.87
N GLN A 130 12.71 -13.58 -7.49
CA GLN A 130 12.40 -15.01 -7.48
C GLN A 130 11.22 -15.33 -6.54
N ILE A 131 11.25 -14.78 -5.31
CA ILE A 131 10.16 -14.96 -4.34
C ILE A 131 8.87 -14.39 -4.90
N GLN A 132 8.86 -13.17 -5.44
CA GLN A 132 7.65 -12.55 -6.01
C GLN A 132 7.14 -13.29 -7.25
N SER A 133 8.02 -13.90 -8.04
CA SER A 133 7.65 -14.79 -9.16
C SER A 133 6.95 -16.05 -8.66
N HIS A 134 7.44 -16.67 -7.59
CA HIS A 134 6.77 -17.82 -6.93
C HIS A 134 5.40 -17.43 -6.35
N LEU A 135 5.28 -16.23 -5.78
CA LEU A 135 4.01 -15.67 -5.31
C LEU A 135 3.05 -15.39 -6.46
N ALA A 136 3.56 -15.21 -7.68
CA ALA A 136 2.81 -14.93 -8.91
C ALA A 136 1.88 -13.72 -8.82
N SER A 137 2.29 -12.67 -8.11
CA SER A 137 1.53 -11.42 -8.00
C SER A 137 1.33 -10.77 -9.36
N THR A 138 0.37 -9.85 -9.46
CA THR A 138 0.13 -9.06 -10.66
C THR A 138 1.21 -8.01 -10.85
N ILE A 139 1.60 -7.36 -9.74
CA ILE A 139 2.61 -6.29 -9.69
C ILE A 139 3.63 -6.67 -8.62
N ALA A 140 4.90 -6.67 -9.00
CA ALA A 140 6.05 -6.83 -8.11
C ALA A 140 6.72 -5.47 -7.89
N MET A 141 7.24 -5.26 -6.67
CA MET A 141 8.08 -4.09 -6.36
C MET A 141 9.56 -4.45 -6.49
N ALA A 142 10.36 -3.56 -7.07
CA ALA A 142 11.81 -3.73 -7.11
C ALA A 142 12.41 -3.70 -5.70
N PHE A 143 13.45 -4.50 -5.48
CA PHE A 143 14.16 -4.50 -4.20
C PHE A 143 14.94 -3.20 -4.03
N ASP A 144 14.77 -2.54 -2.89
CA ASP A 144 15.32 -1.22 -2.60
C ASP A 144 15.92 -1.13 -1.20
N GLU A 145 16.69 -0.09 -0.95
CA GLU A 145 17.17 0.24 0.39
C GLU A 145 16.39 1.42 0.96
N CYS A 146 15.54 1.14 1.95
CA CYS A 146 14.88 2.18 2.73
C CYS A 146 15.83 2.67 3.84
N VAL A 147 16.18 3.94 3.81
CA VAL A 147 17.07 4.59 4.77
C VAL A 147 16.28 5.16 5.94
N GLU A 148 16.84 5.09 7.16
CA GLU A 148 16.24 5.68 8.36
C GLU A 148 16.14 7.20 8.22
N ASN A 149 15.15 7.80 8.88
CA ASN A 149 15.02 9.24 8.99
C ASN A 149 15.13 9.65 10.48
N PRO A 150 16.06 10.56 10.84
CA PRO A 150 17.01 11.26 9.98
C PRO A 150 18.23 10.41 9.54
N ALA A 151 18.82 10.77 8.42
CA ALA A 151 20.05 10.13 7.90
C ALA A 151 21.05 11.17 7.39
N GLU A 152 22.30 10.76 7.27
CA GLU A 152 23.34 11.58 6.63
C GLU A 152 23.11 11.64 5.12
N HIS A 153 23.28 12.84 4.51
CA HIS A 153 23.12 13.04 3.08
C HIS A 153 24.01 12.14 2.24
N SER A 154 25.29 11.98 2.64
CA SER A 154 26.27 11.13 1.95
C SER A 154 25.88 9.66 1.95
N TYR A 155 25.35 9.16 3.07
CA TYR A 155 24.84 7.80 3.15
C TYR A 155 23.58 7.62 2.28
N SER A 156 22.64 8.57 2.36
CA SER A 156 21.41 8.56 1.55
C SER A 156 21.74 8.56 0.06
N LYS A 157 22.78 9.32 -0.36
CA LYS A 157 23.25 9.31 -1.74
C LYS A 157 23.81 7.94 -2.15
N ALA A 158 24.66 7.35 -1.33
CA ALA A 158 25.21 6.01 -1.59
C ALA A 158 24.11 4.93 -1.66
N SER A 159 23.08 5.05 -0.83
CA SER A 159 21.89 4.19 -0.85
C SER A 159 21.07 4.37 -2.14
N CYS A 160 20.86 5.60 -2.60
CA CYS A 160 20.22 5.87 -3.89
C CYS A 160 20.99 5.23 -5.05
N ASP A 161 22.31 5.40 -5.07
CA ASP A 161 23.17 4.81 -6.10
C ASP A 161 23.09 3.27 -6.10
N ARG A 162 23.04 2.64 -4.94
CA ARG A 162 22.84 1.19 -4.77
C ARG A 162 21.46 0.77 -5.26
N THR A 163 20.42 1.49 -4.88
CA THR A 163 19.02 1.20 -5.28
C THR A 163 18.86 1.25 -6.80
N VAL A 164 19.55 2.16 -7.50
CA VAL A 164 19.55 2.15 -8.99
C VAL A 164 20.15 0.86 -9.54
N ARG A 165 21.36 0.46 -9.06
CA ARG A 165 21.99 -0.80 -9.50
C ARG A 165 21.15 -2.04 -9.15
N TRP A 166 20.48 -2.02 -8.00
CA TRP A 166 19.55 -3.07 -7.60
C TRP A 166 18.31 -3.12 -8.51
N LEU A 167 17.80 -1.95 -8.93
CA LEU A 167 16.71 -1.91 -9.90
C LEU A 167 17.10 -2.50 -11.25
N GLU A 168 18.32 -2.22 -11.74
CA GLU A 168 18.84 -2.83 -12.97
C GLU A 168 18.88 -4.37 -12.86
N ARG A 169 19.32 -4.90 -11.73
CA ARG A 169 19.34 -6.34 -11.44
C ARG A 169 17.92 -6.92 -11.35
N CYS A 170 16.99 -6.22 -10.66
CA CYS A 170 15.58 -6.62 -10.60
C CYS A 170 14.96 -6.71 -12.01
N VAL A 171 15.23 -5.73 -12.88
CA VAL A 171 14.73 -5.73 -14.27
C VAL A 171 15.28 -6.91 -15.05
N ALA A 172 16.59 -7.18 -14.93
CA ALA A 172 17.22 -8.31 -15.61
C ALA A 172 16.62 -9.65 -15.16
N GLU A 173 16.48 -9.84 -13.85
CA GLU A 173 15.94 -11.06 -13.27
C GLU A 173 14.45 -11.23 -13.58
N GLN A 174 13.66 -10.17 -13.50
CA GLN A 174 12.23 -10.23 -13.86
C GLN A 174 12.02 -10.64 -15.33
N LYS A 175 12.82 -10.06 -16.25
CA LYS A 175 12.78 -10.47 -17.66
C LYS A 175 13.10 -11.95 -17.84
N ARG A 176 14.13 -12.43 -17.13
CA ARG A 176 14.52 -13.84 -17.16
C ARG A 176 13.39 -14.73 -16.65
N LEU A 177 12.83 -14.41 -15.48
CA LEU A 177 11.76 -15.17 -14.84
C LEU A 177 10.48 -15.19 -15.70
N ASN A 178 10.05 -14.05 -16.23
CA ASN A 178 8.85 -13.98 -17.09
C ASN A 178 9.02 -14.78 -18.41
N GLY A 179 10.26 -15.09 -18.81
CA GLY A 179 10.57 -15.91 -19.98
C GLY A 179 10.59 -17.42 -19.72
N LEU A 180 10.58 -17.88 -18.46
CA LEU A 180 10.67 -19.30 -18.13
C LEU A 180 9.33 -20.00 -18.36
N GLU A 181 9.39 -21.28 -18.76
CA GLU A 181 8.20 -22.09 -19.01
C GLU A 181 7.39 -22.33 -17.74
N GLU A 182 8.08 -22.59 -16.64
CA GLU A 182 7.51 -22.90 -15.33
C GLU A 182 6.95 -21.70 -14.57
N THR A 183 7.17 -20.47 -15.02
CA THR A 183 6.63 -19.27 -14.37
C THR A 183 5.11 -19.20 -14.45
N ILE A 184 4.45 -19.07 -13.29
CA ILE A 184 2.99 -19.02 -13.18
C ILE A 184 2.42 -17.78 -13.86
N ASN A 185 2.94 -16.59 -13.51
CA ASN A 185 2.52 -15.31 -14.12
C ASN A 185 3.64 -14.72 -14.98
N LYS A 186 3.64 -15.03 -16.27
CA LYS A 186 4.63 -14.52 -17.26
C LYS A 186 4.47 -13.05 -17.61
N HIS A 187 3.42 -12.42 -17.11
CA HIS A 187 3.10 -11.00 -17.34
C HIS A 187 3.16 -10.19 -16.03
N GLN A 188 3.90 -10.67 -15.03
CA GLN A 188 4.12 -9.93 -13.80
C GLN A 188 4.79 -8.60 -14.11
N MET A 189 4.16 -7.52 -13.65
CA MET A 189 4.64 -6.14 -13.84
C MET A 189 5.64 -5.76 -12.75
N LEU A 190 6.57 -4.85 -13.04
CA LEU A 190 7.56 -4.34 -12.09
C LEU A 190 7.37 -2.85 -11.85
N PHE A 191 7.35 -2.42 -10.58
CA PHE A 191 7.42 -1.02 -10.19
C PHE A 191 8.78 -0.71 -9.58
N GLY A 192 9.43 0.38 -10.05
CA GLY A 192 10.63 0.95 -9.44
C GLY A 192 10.30 1.83 -8.24
N ILE A 193 11.24 1.98 -7.31
CA ILE A 193 11.04 2.74 -6.08
C ILE A 193 12.00 3.92 -6.00
N ASN A 194 11.48 5.13 -5.90
CA ASN A 194 12.25 6.34 -5.64
C ASN A 194 12.61 6.43 -4.15
N GLN A 195 13.90 6.59 -3.86
CA GLN A 195 14.46 6.79 -2.53
C GLN A 195 15.22 8.12 -2.45
N GLY A 196 15.73 8.50 -1.27
CA GLY A 196 16.48 9.73 -1.05
C GLY A 196 16.20 10.42 0.30
N CYS A 197 15.60 9.68 1.25
CA CYS A 197 15.21 10.22 2.56
C CYS A 197 14.37 11.49 2.37
N THR A 198 14.66 12.58 3.10
CA THR A 198 14.00 13.88 2.97
C THR A 198 14.83 14.90 2.18
N PHE A 199 15.83 14.46 1.41
CA PHE A 199 16.70 15.32 0.62
C PHE A 199 16.14 15.51 -0.79
N GLU A 200 15.69 16.74 -1.10
CA GLU A 200 15.04 17.07 -2.39
C GLU A 200 15.95 16.78 -3.58
N ASP A 201 17.23 17.16 -3.51
CA ASP A 201 18.22 16.94 -4.55
C ASP A 201 18.39 15.44 -4.89
N LEU A 202 18.53 14.61 -3.84
CA LEU A 202 18.67 13.16 -4.01
C LEU A 202 17.40 12.53 -4.58
N ARG A 203 16.24 12.95 -4.12
CA ARG A 203 14.94 12.49 -4.62
C ARG A 203 14.77 12.76 -6.12
N ILE A 204 15.09 13.98 -6.53
CA ILE A 204 15.00 14.42 -7.94
C ILE A 204 16.01 13.66 -8.80
N GLU A 205 17.28 13.62 -8.37
CA GLU A 205 18.35 12.91 -9.10
C GLU A 205 18.00 11.43 -9.26
N HIS A 206 17.60 10.79 -8.17
CA HIS A 206 17.23 9.37 -8.17
C HIS A 206 16.04 9.10 -9.09
N MET A 207 14.98 9.94 -9.05
CA MET A 207 13.82 9.77 -9.93
C MET A 207 14.21 9.89 -11.40
N LYS A 208 15.04 10.87 -11.76
CA LYS A 208 15.54 11.04 -13.13
C LYS A 208 16.29 9.82 -13.65
N ARG A 209 17.02 9.12 -12.78
CA ARG A 209 17.76 7.90 -13.15
C ARG A 209 16.85 6.70 -13.31
N ILE A 210 15.97 6.43 -12.33
CA ILE A 210 15.12 5.23 -12.36
C ILE A 210 14.02 5.29 -13.42
N ARG A 211 13.52 6.47 -13.79
CA ARG A 211 12.50 6.60 -14.85
C ARG A 211 12.97 6.15 -16.21
N GLU A 212 14.30 6.13 -16.46
CA GLU A 212 14.88 5.64 -17.70
C GLU A 212 14.78 4.11 -17.84
N MET A 213 14.39 3.41 -16.79
CA MET A 213 14.12 1.97 -16.81
C MET A 213 12.75 1.72 -17.47
N GLU A 214 12.72 1.72 -18.81
CA GLU A 214 11.49 1.57 -19.63
C GLU A 214 10.66 0.33 -19.27
N TYR A 215 11.33 -0.74 -18.81
CA TYR A 215 10.69 -1.99 -18.39
C TYR A 215 9.77 -1.81 -17.18
N CYS A 216 10.01 -0.83 -16.32
CA CYS A 216 9.15 -0.57 -15.18
C CYS A 216 7.78 -0.09 -15.64
N SER A 217 6.74 -0.78 -15.20
CA SER A 217 5.34 -0.46 -15.51
C SER A 217 4.76 0.68 -14.66
N GLY A 218 5.46 1.07 -13.60
CA GLY A 218 5.09 2.16 -12.68
C GLY A 218 6.24 2.53 -11.76
N PHE A 219 6.06 3.61 -11.00
CA PHE A 219 7.06 4.08 -10.04
C PHE A 219 6.42 4.45 -8.71
N ALA A 220 7.11 4.06 -7.63
CA ALA A 220 6.71 4.40 -6.27
C ALA A 220 7.63 5.45 -5.66
N ILE A 221 7.11 6.19 -4.69
CA ILE A 221 7.86 7.02 -3.76
C ILE A 221 7.89 6.26 -2.43
N GLY A 222 9.05 5.73 -2.06
CA GLY A 222 9.27 4.99 -0.83
C GLY A 222 10.01 5.80 0.23
N GLY A 223 10.12 5.26 1.44
CA GLY A 223 10.91 5.84 2.53
C GLY A 223 10.39 7.20 3.03
N LEU A 224 9.10 7.44 2.94
CA LEU A 224 8.36 8.53 3.58
C LEU A 224 7.37 7.96 4.60
N ALA A 225 6.77 8.83 5.42
CA ALA A 225 5.92 8.46 6.57
C ALA A 225 6.67 7.56 7.59
N VAL A 226 7.96 7.81 7.78
CA VAL A 226 8.85 7.08 8.70
C VAL A 226 9.37 7.96 9.84
N GLY A 227 8.66 9.07 10.14
CA GLY A 227 8.96 9.97 11.26
C GLY A 227 9.13 11.44 10.90
N GLU A 228 9.16 11.79 9.62
CA GLU A 228 9.18 13.19 9.18
C GLU A 228 7.81 13.86 9.38
N PRO A 229 7.77 15.20 9.52
CA PRO A 229 6.52 15.96 9.49
C PRO A 229 5.78 15.77 8.16
N THR A 230 4.45 15.80 8.21
CA THR A 230 3.58 15.60 7.02
C THR A 230 3.88 16.61 5.90
N GLU A 231 4.19 17.86 6.24
CA GLU A 231 4.53 18.90 5.28
C GLU A 231 5.81 18.60 4.52
N VAL A 232 6.79 17.96 5.17
CA VAL A 232 8.04 17.51 4.51
C VAL A 232 7.72 16.42 3.50
N MET A 233 6.87 15.46 3.85
CA MET A 233 6.40 14.43 2.92
C MET A 233 5.71 15.06 1.70
N TYR A 234 4.79 16.02 1.91
CA TYR A 234 4.09 16.70 0.82
C TYR A 234 5.04 17.48 -0.09
N ASN A 235 5.99 18.19 0.50
CA ASN A 235 7.02 18.91 -0.27
C ASN A 235 7.84 17.96 -1.14
N ILE A 236 8.28 16.82 -0.61
CA ILE A 236 9.03 15.81 -1.40
C ILE A 236 8.19 15.30 -2.56
N ILE A 237 6.90 15.00 -2.37
CA ILE A 237 6.02 14.57 -3.45
C ILE A 237 5.96 15.64 -4.55
N GLU A 238 5.75 16.92 -4.19
CA GLU A 238 5.70 18.04 -5.12
C GLU A 238 7.03 18.23 -5.90
N LYS A 239 8.16 17.97 -5.26
CA LYS A 239 9.48 18.07 -5.92
C LYS A 239 9.77 16.91 -6.86
N VAL A 240 9.26 15.72 -6.57
CA VAL A 240 9.51 14.52 -7.38
C VAL A 240 8.50 14.40 -8.53
N GLU A 241 7.26 14.82 -8.32
CA GLU A 241 6.13 14.69 -9.26
C GLU A 241 6.47 15.11 -10.71
N PRO A 242 7.11 16.28 -10.96
CA PRO A 242 7.41 16.72 -12.32
C PRO A 242 8.37 15.80 -13.10
N PHE A 243 9.11 14.97 -12.39
CA PHE A 243 10.07 14.03 -12.99
C PHE A 243 9.52 12.62 -13.15
N MET A 244 8.36 12.31 -12.57
CA MET A 244 7.69 11.03 -12.72
C MET A 244 7.04 10.92 -14.12
N PRO A 245 7.14 9.75 -14.80
CA PRO A 245 6.47 9.54 -16.08
C PRO A 245 4.97 9.80 -16.00
N LYS A 246 4.42 10.44 -17.05
CA LYS A 246 2.99 10.78 -17.11
C LYS A 246 2.12 9.61 -17.55
N ASP A 247 2.70 8.69 -18.30
CA ASP A 247 2.08 7.49 -18.86
C ASP A 247 2.21 6.24 -17.98
N LYS A 248 2.68 6.42 -16.74
CA LYS A 248 2.83 5.34 -15.75
C LYS A 248 2.15 5.69 -14.43
N PRO A 249 1.64 4.69 -13.69
CA PRO A 249 1.07 4.92 -12.37
C PRO A 249 2.13 5.33 -11.34
N ARG A 250 1.71 6.11 -10.35
CA ARG A 250 2.52 6.70 -9.28
C ARG A 250 2.02 6.22 -7.93
N TYR A 251 2.87 5.60 -7.17
CA TYR A 251 2.50 4.96 -5.91
C TYR A 251 3.23 5.60 -4.73
N LEU A 252 2.51 6.06 -3.71
CA LEU A 252 3.07 6.53 -2.44
C LEU A 252 2.96 5.41 -1.41
N MET A 253 4.09 4.82 -1.03
CA MET A 253 4.15 3.63 -0.20
C MET A 253 3.88 3.92 1.28
N GLY A 254 3.06 3.08 1.91
CA GLY A 254 2.82 3.10 3.36
C GLY A 254 1.96 4.26 3.87
N VAL A 255 1.33 5.04 2.98
CA VAL A 255 0.55 6.24 3.33
C VAL A 255 -0.94 6.03 3.02
N GLY A 256 -1.81 6.38 3.89
CA GLY A 256 -1.73 6.91 5.25
C GLY A 256 -3.12 7.23 5.79
N THR A 257 -3.29 8.39 6.44
CA THR A 257 -4.62 8.84 6.89
C THR A 257 -5.51 9.22 5.69
N PRO A 258 -6.85 9.30 5.86
CA PRO A 258 -7.73 9.81 4.81
C PRO A 258 -7.29 11.17 4.25
N THR A 259 -6.89 12.08 5.12
CA THR A 259 -6.34 13.40 4.73
C THR A 259 -5.06 13.26 3.90
N ASN A 260 -4.12 12.39 4.31
CA ASN A 260 -2.89 12.18 3.54
C ASN A 260 -3.19 11.66 2.13
N ILE A 261 -4.20 10.80 1.97
CA ILE A 261 -4.62 10.29 0.65
C ILE A 261 -5.15 11.44 -0.22
N ILE A 262 -6.08 12.25 0.30
CA ILE A 262 -6.64 13.40 -0.43
C ILE A 262 -5.52 14.35 -0.86
N GLU A 263 -4.62 14.72 0.07
CA GLU A 263 -3.52 15.66 -0.17
C GLU A 263 -2.46 15.09 -1.13
N ALA A 264 -2.20 13.80 -1.10
CA ALA A 264 -1.27 13.17 -2.03
C ALA A 264 -1.88 12.98 -3.43
N VAL A 265 -3.19 12.72 -3.54
CA VAL A 265 -3.90 12.75 -4.83
C VAL A 265 -3.83 14.14 -5.44
N TYR A 266 -4.04 15.20 -4.66
CA TYR A 266 -3.88 16.59 -5.10
C TYR A 266 -2.50 16.84 -5.72
N ARG A 267 -1.47 16.12 -5.26
CA ARG A 267 -0.07 16.17 -5.72
C ARG A 267 0.29 15.13 -6.79
N GLY A 268 -0.70 14.42 -7.34
CA GLY A 268 -0.52 13.55 -8.51
C GLY A 268 -0.20 12.10 -8.20
N VAL A 269 -0.51 11.60 -7.00
CA VAL A 269 -0.35 10.19 -6.63
C VAL A 269 -1.59 9.38 -7.00
N ASP A 270 -1.38 8.16 -7.50
CA ASP A 270 -2.43 7.26 -8.02
C ASP A 270 -2.72 6.06 -7.10
N PHE A 271 -1.69 5.51 -6.43
CA PHE A 271 -1.77 4.27 -5.63
C PHE A 271 -1.35 4.53 -4.19
N PHE A 272 -2.05 3.89 -3.27
CA PHE A 272 -1.82 3.99 -1.83
C PHE A 272 -1.94 2.64 -1.16
N ASP A 273 -1.20 2.43 -0.08
CA ASP A 273 -1.38 1.35 0.88
C ASP A 273 -1.10 1.85 2.29
N CYS A 274 -1.72 1.25 3.27
CA CYS A 274 -1.35 1.42 4.67
C CYS A 274 -1.97 0.31 5.53
N VAL A 275 -1.21 -0.18 6.51
CA VAL A 275 -1.75 -1.12 7.52
C VAL A 275 -2.62 -0.41 8.57
N MET A 276 -2.55 0.92 8.64
CA MET A 276 -3.20 1.71 9.68
C MET A 276 -4.73 1.50 9.74
N PRO A 277 -5.49 1.44 8.62
CA PRO A 277 -6.94 1.25 8.69
C PRO A 277 -7.32 -0.01 9.45
N SER A 278 -6.73 -1.16 9.11
CA SER A 278 -7.00 -2.43 9.79
C SER A 278 -6.39 -2.49 11.19
N ARG A 279 -5.21 -1.89 11.41
CA ARG A 279 -4.57 -1.83 12.73
C ARG A 279 -5.39 -0.99 13.70
N ASN A 280 -5.76 0.23 13.32
CA ASN A 280 -6.54 1.15 14.13
C ASN A 280 -7.94 0.60 14.44
N ALA A 281 -8.59 -0.03 13.46
CA ALA A 281 -9.88 -0.67 13.63
C ALA A 281 -9.86 -1.73 14.74
N ARG A 282 -8.85 -2.59 14.77
CA ARG A 282 -8.71 -3.63 15.82
C ARG A 282 -8.54 -3.06 17.21
N HIS A 283 -8.20 -1.78 17.35
CA HIS A 283 -8.13 -1.04 18.60
C HIS A 283 -9.31 -0.07 18.82
N GLY A 284 -10.37 -0.21 17.98
CA GLY A 284 -11.60 0.56 18.13
C GLY A 284 -11.55 1.99 17.61
N THR A 285 -10.54 2.34 16.79
CA THR A 285 -10.50 3.62 16.08
C THR A 285 -11.05 3.45 14.67
N LEU A 286 -12.13 4.16 14.37
CA LEU A 286 -12.90 4.08 13.13
C LEU A 286 -12.85 5.40 12.37
N PHE A 287 -12.85 5.31 11.05
CA PHE A 287 -12.91 6.47 10.16
C PHE A 287 -14.32 6.62 9.60
N THR A 288 -14.90 7.80 9.72
CA THR A 288 -16.24 8.11 9.24
C THR A 288 -16.21 9.38 8.38
N TRP A 289 -17.28 9.64 7.63
CA TRP A 289 -17.40 10.88 6.85
C TRP A 289 -17.52 12.14 7.73
N ASN A 290 -17.71 11.97 9.05
CA ASN A 290 -17.75 13.04 10.05
C ASN A 290 -16.48 13.10 10.91
N GLY A 291 -15.39 12.38 10.54
CA GLY A 291 -14.12 12.37 11.26
C GLY A 291 -13.82 11.05 11.96
N ILE A 292 -12.92 11.09 12.93
CA ILE A 292 -12.37 9.91 13.63
C ILE A 292 -13.21 9.59 14.87
N MET A 293 -13.69 8.36 14.95
CA MET A 293 -14.49 7.83 16.05
C MET A 293 -13.69 6.82 16.89
N HIS A 294 -13.80 6.90 18.21
CA HIS A 294 -13.30 5.85 19.13
C HIS A 294 -14.49 5.08 19.70
N ILE A 295 -14.84 3.95 19.09
CA ILE A 295 -16.06 3.18 19.40
C ILE A 295 -16.15 2.69 20.84
N THR A 296 -15.02 2.56 21.54
CA THR A 296 -14.96 2.12 22.94
C THR A 296 -15.39 3.19 23.95
N ASN A 297 -15.63 4.44 23.51
CA ASN A 297 -16.07 5.53 24.36
C ASN A 297 -17.45 5.24 24.97
N LYS A 298 -17.65 5.70 26.23
CA LYS A 298 -18.89 5.44 26.99
C LYS A 298 -20.13 6.02 26.30
N ARG A 299 -20.01 7.14 25.59
CA ARG A 299 -21.11 7.80 24.88
C ARG A 299 -21.85 6.88 23.89
N TYR A 300 -21.19 5.84 23.38
CA TYR A 300 -21.78 4.88 22.43
C TYR A 300 -22.46 3.67 23.10
N GLU A 301 -22.56 3.64 24.41
CA GLU A 301 -23.08 2.48 25.18
C GLU A 301 -24.55 2.15 24.87
N THR A 302 -25.33 3.17 24.55
CA THR A 302 -26.77 3.05 24.19
C THR A 302 -27.06 3.63 22.81
N ASP A 303 -26.03 3.89 21.98
CA ASP A 303 -26.21 4.49 20.65
C ASP A 303 -26.64 3.42 19.65
N SER A 304 -27.92 3.50 19.21
CA SER A 304 -28.52 2.58 18.25
C SER A 304 -28.15 2.87 16.78
N ARG A 305 -27.51 4.00 16.50
CA ARG A 305 -27.08 4.37 15.14
C ARG A 305 -25.97 3.44 14.63
N PRO A 306 -25.78 3.30 13.29
CA PRO A 306 -24.62 2.65 12.71
C PRO A 306 -23.34 3.44 13.01
N ILE A 307 -22.17 2.85 12.71
CA ILE A 307 -20.88 3.57 12.83
C ILE A 307 -20.95 4.89 12.04
N ASP A 308 -21.41 4.82 10.79
CA ASP A 308 -21.60 5.98 9.91
C ASP A 308 -22.90 5.80 9.12
N GLU A 309 -23.79 6.80 9.18
CA GLU A 309 -25.11 6.78 8.51
C GLU A 309 -24.99 6.91 6.98
N HIS A 310 -23.83 7.33 6.48
CA HIS A 310 -23.52 7.44 5.05
C HIS A 310 -22.68 6.27 4.52
N CYS A 311 -22.62 5.17 5.26
CA CYS A 311 -21.77 4.00 4.94
C CYS A 311 -22.60 2.73 4.77
N ASP A 312 -22.48 2.08 3.62
CA ASP A 312 -23.19 0.84 3.29
C ASP A 312 -22.35 -0.43 3.56
N CYS A 313 -21.30 -0.35 4.38
CA CYS A 313 -20.52 -1.54 4.71
C CYS A 313 -21.35 -2.55 5.54
N PRO A 314 -20.96 -3.83 5.56
CA PRO A 314 -21.69 -4.87 6.33
C PRO A 314 -21.86 -4.53 7.80
N ALA A 315 -20.89 -3.83 8.43
CA ALA A 315 -21.01 -3.41 9.81
C ALA A 315 -22.10 -2.35 10.00
N CYS A 316 -22.13 -1.30 9.16
CA CYS A 316 -23.10 -0.21 9.25
C CYS A 316 -24.52 -0.65 8.90
N ARG A 317 -24.68 -1.53 7.90
CA ARG A 317 -26.00 -2.04 7.50
C ARG A 317 -26.68 -2.90 8.56
N ASN A 318 -25.92 -3.56 9.42
CA ASN A 318 -26.46 -4.63 10.27
C ASN A 318 -26.30 -4.40 11.77
N HIS A 319 -25.42 -3.46 12.19
CA HIS A 319 -25.04 -3.37 13.60
C HIS A 319 -25.00 -1.91 14.10
N SER A 320 -25.42 -1.73 15.35
CA SER A 320 -25.35 -0.44 16.04
C SER A 320 -23.97 -0.19 16.65
N ARG A 321 -23.65 1.09 16.90
CA ARG A 321 -22.49 1.50 17.70
C ARG A 321 -22.47 0.83 19.08
N ALA A 322 -23.62 0.75 19.74
CA ALA A 322 -23.74 0.09 21.03
C ALA A 322 -23.33 -1.38 21.00
N TYR A 323 -23.79 -2.13 19.99
CA TYR A 323 -23.44 -3.54 19.84
C TYR A 323 -21.95 -3.72 19.54
N ILE A 324 -21.39 -2.95 18.59
CA ILE A 324 -19.97 -3.04 18.26
C ILE A 324 -19.11 -2.66 19.48
N ARG A 325 -19.47 -1.59 20.19
CA ARG A 325 -18.82 -1.24 21.46
C ARG A 325 -18.86 -2.38 22.48
N HIS A 326 -20.02 -3.02 22.66
CA HIS A 326 -20.16 -4.19 23.53
C HIS A 326 -19.16 -5.29 23.15
N LEU A 327 -19.06 -5.63 21.86
CA LEU A 327 -18.11 -6.65 21.41
C LEU A 327 -16.64 -6.31 21.76
N PHE A 328 -16.25 -5.04 21.62
CA PHE A 328 -14.92 -4.59 22.06
C PHE A 328 -14.73 -4.70 23.58
N LYS A 329 -15.77 -4.39 24.37
CA LYS A 329 -15.69 -4.48 25.84
C LYS A 329 -15.68 -5.91 26.36
N SER A 330 -16.26 -6.82 25.59
CA SER A 330 -16.29 -8.26 25.87
C SER A 330 -15.14 -9.03 25.22
N GLU A 331 -14.21 -8.31 24.55
CA GLU A 331 -13.06 -8.88 23.83
C GLU A 331 -13.44 -9.91 22.76
N GLU A 332 -14.66 -9.80 22.20
CA GLU A 332 -15.15 -10.65 21.13
C GLU A 332 -14.45 -10.32 19.80
N GLN A 333 -13.90 -11.34 19.13
CA GLN A 333 -13.17 -11.18 17.87
C GLN A 333 -14.03 -10.54 16.78
N LEU A 334 -15.35 -10.76 16.81
CA LEU A 334 -16.30 -10.17 15.87
C LEU A 334 -16.26 -8.64 15.88
N GLY A 335 -16.05 -8.00 17.04
CA GLY A 335 -15.91 -6.56 17.16
C GLY A 335 -14.76 -6.01 16.30
N GLY A 336 -13.58 -6.64 16.42
CA GLY A 336 -12.42 -6.31 15.60
C GLY A 336 -12.66 -6.54 14.10
N ARG A 337 -13.32 -7.65 13.73
CA ARG A 337 -13.64 -7.94 12.32
C ARG A 337 -14.58 -6.89 11.71
N LEU A 338 -15.68 -6.56 12.38
CA LEU A 338 -16.66 -5.57 11.91
C LEU A 338 -16.00 -4.19 11.76
N ALA A 339 -15.17 -3.80 12.72
CA ALA A 339 -14.41 -2.55 12.67
C ALA A 339 -13.43 -2.51 11.48
N VAL A 340 -12.71 -3.61 11.24
CA VAL A 340 -11.79 -3.71 10.09
C VAL A 340 -12.56 -3.63 8.77
N MET A 341 -13.67 -4.35 8.62
CA MET A 341 -14.52 -4.28 7.43
C MET A 341 -15.00 -2.85 7.18
N HIS A 342 -15.44 -2.14 8.23
CA HIS A 342 -15.87 -0.75 8.11
C HIS A 342 -14.74 0.17 7.61
N ASN A 343 -13.56 0.13 8.26
CA ASN A 343 -12.46 1.00 7.88
C ASN A 343 -11.95 0.72 6.46
N LEU A 344 -11.86 -0.54 6.04
CA LEU A 344 -11.43 -0.86 4.69
C LEU A 344 -12.45 -0.42 3.65
N TYR A 345 -13.74 -0.61 3.93
CA TYR A 345 -14.82 -0.10 3.08
C TYR A 345 -14.76 1.43 2.94
N PHE A 346 -14.53 2.12 4.06
CA PHE A 346 -14.38 3.58 4.07
C PHE A 346 -13.22 4.04 3.17
N TYR A 347 -12.04 3.42 3.26
CA TYR A 347 -10.89 3.79 2.45
C TYR A 347 -11.10 3.50 0.95
N ASN A 348 -11.74 2.38 0.62
CA ASN A 348 -12.07 2.06 -0.76
C ASN A 348 -13.13 3.04 -1.32
N THR A 349 -14.13 3.40 -0.52
CA THR A 349 -15.15 4.40 -0.88
C THR A 349 -14.56 5.81 -0.95
N LEU A 350 -13.61 6.16 -0.10
CA LEU A 350 -12.91 7.45 -0.17
C LEU A 350 -12.23 7.62 -1.54
N THR A 351 -11.47 6.62 -1.99
CA THR A 351 -10.83 6.68 -3.31
C THR A 351 -11.85 6.61 -4.46
N GLU A 352 -12.98 5.91 -4.30
CA GLU A 352 -14.10 5.94 -5.24
C GLU A 352 -14.68 7.36 -5.39
N LYS A 353 -14.99 8.03 -4.27
CA LYS A 353 -15.51 9.41 -4.28
C LYS A 353 -14.49 10.44 -4.80
N ILE A 354 -13.21 10.22 -4.58
CA ILE A 354 -12.15 11.03 -5.19
C ILE A 354 -12.17 10.87 -6.73
N ARG A 355 -12.33 9.64 -7.25
CA ARG A 355 -12.46 9.41 -8.69
C ARG A 355 -13.70 10.08 -9.27
N GLU A 356 -14.85 9.96 -8.61
CA GLU A 356 -16.09 10.66 -9.00
C GLU A 356 -15.88 12.18 -9.04
N ALA A 357 -15.27 12.75 -8.01
CA ALA A 357 -14.99 14.18 -7.95
C ALA A 357 -14.05 14.63 -9.08
N LEU A 358 -13.03 13.83 -9.43
CA LEU A 358 -12.15 14.09 -10.57
C LEU A 358 -12.91 13.97 -11.91
N ASP A 359 -13.75 12.93 -12.08
CA ASP A 359 -14.56 12.74 -13.28
C ASP A 359 -15.54 13.90 -13.50
N GLU A 360 -16.02 14.53 -12.44
CA GLU A 360 -16.92 15.69 -12.48
C GLU A 360 -16.19 17.04 -12.53
N GLY A 361 -14.86 17.10 -12.29
CA GLY A 361 -14.09 18.35 -12.26
C GLY A 361 -14.36 19.20 -11.02
N ARG A 362 -14.59 18.54 -9.88
CA ARG A 362 -14.87 19.19 -8.58
C ARG A 362 -13.94 18.67 -7.45
N PHE A 363 -12.80 18.11 -7.81
CA PHE A 363 -11.89 17.53 -6.82
C PHE A 363 -11.37 18.55 -5.81
N GLU A 364 -11.10 19.79 -6.24
CA GLU A 364 -10.69 20.86 -5.31
C GLU A 364 -11.79 21.17 -4.28
N GLN A 365 -13.07 21.15 -4.67
CA GLN A 365 -14.19 21.31 -3.74
C GLN A 365 -14.24 20.14 -2.74
N PHE A 366 -14.08 18.91 -3.23
CA PHE A 366 -14.02 17.71 -2.38
C PHE A 366 -12.87 17.80 -1.37
N ARG A 367 -11.67 18.19 -1.81
CA ARG A 367 -10.51 18.39 -0.96
C ARG A 367 -10.78 19.41 0.13
N ASN A 368 -11.31 20.59 -0.23
CA ASN A 368 -11.62 21.66 0.70
C ASN A 368 -12.66 21.24 1.75
N GLN A 369 -13.63 20.42 1.37
CA GLN A 369 -14.66 19.92 2.27
C GLN A 369 -14.13 18.85 3.24
N TYR A 370 -13.32 17.89 2.76
CA TYR A 370 -13.02 16.68 3.52
C TYR A 370 -11.62 16.62 4.11
N SER A 371 -10.63 17.34 3.58
CA SER A 371 -9.24 17.18 4.03
C SER A 371 -9.08 17.47 5.53
N SER A 372 -9.62 18.56 6.04
CA SER A 372 -9.59 18.91 7.47
C SER A 372 -10.60 18.12 8.30
N LEU A 373 -11.81 17.88 7.74
CA LEU A 373 -12.88 17.18 8.44
C LEU A 373 -12.49 15.76 8.81
N LEU A 374 -11.90 15.01 7.87
CA LEU A 374 -11.49 13.62 8.10
C LEU A 374 -10.28 13.47 9.05
N ALA A 375 -9.58 14.56 9.35
CA ALA A 375 -8.54 14.58 10.38
C ALA A 375 -9.09 14.92 11.77
N SER A 376 -10.30 15.47 11.85
CA SER A 376 -10.92 15.88 13.12
C SER A 376 -11.49 14.70 13.88
N LYS A 377 -11.76 14.90 15.18
CA LYS A 377 -12.57 13.94 15.96
C LYS A 377 -14.03 14.08 15.57
N CYS A 378 -14.72 12.95 15.46
CA CYS A 378 -16.17 12.94 15.27
C CYS A 378 -16.87 13.62 16.45
N GLU A 379 -17.56 14.72 16.17
CA GLU A 379 -18.40 15.45 17.12
C GLU A 379 -19.83 14.95 16.91
N ASP A 380 -20.24 13.93 17.64
CA ASP A 380 -21.64 13.44 17.61
C ASP A 380 -22.49 14.07 18.71
#